data_d3f7020c8fd4ed4448b077589ee716d8
#
_entry.id   d3f7020c8fd4ed4448b077589ee716d8
#
_cell.length_a   1.000
_cell.length_b   1.000
_cell.length_c   1.000
_cell.angle_alpha   90.00
_cell.angle_beta   90.00
_cell.angle_gamma   90.00
#
_symmetry.space_group_name_H-M   'P 1'
#
loop_
_entity.id
_entity.type
_entity.pdbx_description
1 polymer ?
#
loop_
_entity_poly.entity_id
_entity_poly.type
_entity_poly.pdbx_seq_one_letter_code
_entity_poly.pdbx_strand_id
1 'polypeptide(L)'
;MNRSSLPRKTRNQQIYYAAMQTASKQLSCALSKDLRKKYGKRSARIKEGDTASIIRGEFAGVDGKVTKISVADRGVNIEGVKKEKLKGEKFDVYVHTTNIVLTGLDSGDKWRINKLEGKKATAARADDKPKTETKQEKVKEEKKDTKKAIKAKTKKGDNEE
;
A
#
# COMPACT_ATOMS: atom_id res chain seq x y z
N MET A 1 28.81 6.19 -3.40
CA MET A 1 28.79 7.40 -2.55
C MET A 1 30.09 7.47 -1.77
N ASN A 2 30.90 8.49 -1.98
CA ASN A 2 32.13 8.69 -1.19
C ASN A 2 31.73 9.01 0.26
N ARG A 3 32.02 8.09 1.17
CA ARG A 3 31.88 8.33 2.61
C ARG A 3 32.90 9.34 3.06
N SER A 4 32.48 10.52 3.42
CA SER A 4 33.36 11.48 4.08
C SER A 4 33.68 10.99 5.49
N SER A 5 34.95 11.14 5.92
CA SER A 5 35.39 10.80 7.28
C SER A 5 34.75 11.68 8.36
N LEU A 6 34.24 12.85 8.01
CA LEU A 6 33.63 13.80 8.94
C LEU A 6 32.13 13.55 9.11
N PRO A 7 31.64 13.25 10.33
CA PRO A 7 30.21 12.97 10.59
C PRO A 7 29.28 14.09 10.14
N ARG A 8 29.67 15.35 10.34
CA ARG A 8 28.92 16.54 9.92
C ARG A 8 28.73 16.57 8.41
N LYS A 9 29.77 16.32 7.63
CA LYS A 9 29.75 16.32 6.16
C LYS A 9 28.87 15.18 5.62
N THR A 10 28.98 14.00 6.22
CA THR A 10 28.13 12.85 5.89
C THR A 10 26.66 13.15 6.16
N ARG A 11 26.34 13.79 7.29
CA ARG A 11 24.96 14.17 7.62
C ARG A 11 24.41 15.19 6.63
N ASN A 12 25.16 16.22 6.26
CA ASN A 12 24.74 17.21 5.28
C ASN A 12 24.50 16.56 3.91
N GLN A 13 25.36 15.65 3.49
CA GLN A 13 25.16 14.88 2.26
C GLN A 13 23.87 14.05 2.30
N GLN A 14 23.56 13.42 3.43
CA GLN A 14 22.31 12.67 3.60
C GLN A 14 21.08 13.55 3.62
N ILE A 15 21.20 14.79 4.06
CA ILE A 15 20.07 15.73 4.14
C ILE A 15 19.84 16.41 2.79
N TYR A 16 20.87 17.02 2.21
CA TYR A 16 20.70 17.89 1.04
C TYR A 16 20.91 17.19 -0.30
N TYR A 17 21.76 16.17 -0.32
CA TYR A 17 22.13 15.47 -1.56
C TYR A 17 21.71 14.00 -1.57
N ALA A 18 20.66 13.67 -0.81
CA ALA A 18 20.13 12.31 -0.80
C ALA A 18 19.49 11.95 -2.14
N ALA A 19 19.87 10.82 -2.72
CA ALA A 19 19.14 10.27 -3.86
C ALA A 19 17.67 10.03 -3.49
N MET A 20 16.74 10.16 -4.45
CA MET A 20 15.29 10.01 -4.22
C MET A 20 14.93 8.72 -3.50
N GLN A 21 15.61 7.62 -3.79
CA GLN A 21 15.41 6.35 -3.09
C GLN A 21 15.75 6.42 -1.60
N THR A 22 16.83 7.15 -1.25
CA THR A 22 17.25 7.33 0.14
C THR A 22 16.32 8.29 0.87
N ALA A 23 15.95 9.41 0.24
CA ALA A 23 15.00 10.37 0.78
C ALA A 23 13.63 9.69 1.05
N SER A 24 13.16 8.88 0.11
CA SER A 24 11.95 8.09 0.26
C SER A 24 11.99 7.09 1.43
N LYS A 25 13.16 6.47 1.70
CA LYS A 25 13.35 5.58 2.88
C LYS A 25 13.32 6.35 4.21
N GLN A 26 13.71 7.63 4.20
CA GLN A 26 13.68 8.49 5.38
C GLN A 26 12.27 8.89 5.81
N LEU A 27 11.26 8.73 4.95
CA LEU A 27 9.85 8.92 5.28
C LEU A 27 9.27 7.76 6.11
N SER A 28 9.94 7.36 7.15
CA SER A 28 9.46 6.35 8.08
C SER A 28 9.04 6.98 9.40
N CYS A 29 7.86 6.59 9.88
CA CYS A 29 7.31 7.01 11.17
C CYS A 29 7.32 5.86 12.15
N ALA A 30 7.34 6.18 13.43
CA ALA A 30 7.17 5.21 14.50
C ALA A 30 5.76 4.63 14.46
N LEU A 31 5.61 3.36 14.79
CA LEU A 31 4.31 2.71 14.96
C LEU A 31 3.82 2.86 16.41
N SER A 32 2.50 2.91 16.61
CA SER A 32 1.88 2.83 17.94
C SER A 32 2.25 1.53 18.65
N LYS A 33 2.05 1.46 19.96
CA LYS A 33 2.34 0.24 20.75
C LYS A 33 1.57 -0.97 20.22
N ASP A 34 0.31 -0.78 19.82
CA ASP A 34 -0.56 -1.84 19.33
C ASP A 34 -0.13 -2.37 17.95
N LEU A 35 0.20 -1.45 17.03
CA LEU A 35 0.73 -1.83 15.72
C LEU A 35 2.11 -2.49 15.81
N ARG A 36 2.94 -2.09 16.79
CA ARG A 36 4.22 -2.78 17.05
C ARG A 36 4.03 -4.21 17.52
N LYS A 37 3.07 -4.45 18.42
CA LYS A 37 2.72 -5.81 18.86
C LYS A 37 2.19 -6.65 17.71
N LYS A 38 1.32 -6.06 16.84
CA LYS A 38 0.72 -6.76 15.71
C LYS A 38 1.73 -7.15 14.63
N TYR A 39 2.62 -6.24 14.26
CA TYR A 39 3.53 -6.43 13.12
C TYR A 39 4.98 -6.77 13.51
N GLY A 40 5.33 -6.74 14.79
CA GLY A 40 6.70 -6.98 15.26
C GLY A 40 7.73 -5.95 14.79
N LYS A 41 7.30 -4.81 14.24
CA LYS A 41 8.16 -3.75 13.70
C LYS A 41 8.01 -2.46 14.48
N ARG A 42 9.10 -1.67 14.57
CA ARG A 42 9.08 -0.40 15.29
C ARG A 42 8.63 0.79 14.45
N SER A 43 8.87 0.73 13.14
CA SER A 43 8.57 1.81 12.21
C SER A 43 8.04 1.27 10.89
N ALA A 44 7.24 2.08 10.21
CA ALA A 44 6.77 1.81 8.87
C ALA A 44 6.87 3.09 8.03
N ARG A 45 6.99 2.92 6.70
CA ARG A 45 6.92 4.04 5.78
C ARG A 45 5.49 4.58 5.78
N ILE A 46 5.35 5.90 5.91
CA ILE A 46 4.06 6.58 5.87
C ILE A 46 3.53 6.63 4.44
N LYS A 47 2.22 6.50 4.29
CA LYS A 47 1.47 6.70 3.05
C LYS A 47 0.28 7.63 3.28
N GLU A 48 -0.20 8.18 2.18
CA GLU A 48 -1.47 8.91 2.18
C GLU A 48 -2.60 7.97 2.56
N GLY A 49 -3.55 8.45 3.36
CA GLY A 49 -4.62 7.65 3.90
C GLY A 49 -4.34 6.99 5.25
N ASP A 50 -3.09 6.96 5.73
CA ASP A 50 -2.77 6.47 7.08
C ASP A 50 -3.32 7.41 8.15
N THR A 51 -3.62 6.89 9.33
CA THR A 51 -3.97 7.69 10.51
C THR A 51 -2.74 7.89 11.38
N ALA A 52 -2.47 9.14 11.76
CA ALA A 52 -1.27 9.51 12.49
C ALA A 52 -1.61 10.44 13.66
N SER A 53 -0.84 10.29 14.74
CA SER A 53 -0.88 11.17 15.93
C SER A 53 0.42 11.96 16.03
N ILE A 54 0.32 13.26 16.32
CA ILE A 54 1.47 14.12 16.50
C ILE A 54 1.88 14.11 17.96
N ILE A 55 3.14 13.75 18.24
CA ILE A 55 3.68 13.66 19.61
C ILE A 55 4.37 14.95 20.03
N ARG A 56 5.02 15.63 19.08
CA ARG A 56 5.90 16.78 19.39
C ARG A 56 5.60 17.95 18.49
N GLY A 57 5.76 19.14 19.02
CA GLY A 57 5.61 20.41 18.32
C GLY A 57 4.37 21.16 18.75
N GLU A 58 4.05 22.21 18.03
CA GLU A 58 2.92 23.10 18.28
C GLU A 58 1.56 22.38 18.22
N PHE A 59 1.48 21.36 17.35
CA PHE A 59 0.27 20.54 17.14
C PHE A 59 0.30 19.20 17.90
N ALA A 60 1.07 19.11 18.98
CA ALA A 60 1.14 17.86 19.76
C ALA A 60 -0.24 17.49 20.31
N GLY A 61 -0.60 16.20 20.20
CA GLY A 61 -1.89 15.68 20.63
C GLY A 61 -2.98 15.70 19.56
N VAL A 62 -2.70 16.23 18.36
CA VAL A 62 -3.64 16.17 17.24
C VAL A 62 -3.50 14.85 16.51
N ASP A 63 -4.63 14.18 16.34
CA ASP A 63 -4.75 12.95 15.55
C ASP A 63 -5.49 13.27 14.25
N GLY A 64 -5.04 12.71 13.14
CA GLY A 64 -5.68 12.96 11.87
C GLY A 64 -5.21 12.01 10.77
N LYS A 65 -5.89 12.09 9.65
CA LYS A 65 -5.55 11.33 8.44
C LYS A 65 -4.48 12.07 7.63
N VAL A 66 -3.55 11.31 7.07
CA VAL A 66 -2.50 11.84 6.18
C VAL A 66 -3.10 12.19 4.83
N THR A 67 -2.99 13.44 4.43
CA THR A 67 -3.50 13.96 3.15
C THR A 67 -2.43 14.02 2.08
N LYS A 68 -1.25 14.57 2.40
CA LYS A 68 -0.14 14.73 1.44
C LYS A 68 1.19 14.43 2.09
N ILE A 69 2.15 14.00 1.27
CA ILE A 69 3.51 13.68 1.71
C ILE A 69 4.51 14.44 0.85
N SER A 70 5.40 15.22 1.50
CA SER A 70 6.55 15.84 0.86
C SER A 70 7.81 15.00 1.10
N VAL A 71 8.39 14.47 0.02
CA VAL A 71 9.64 13.71 0.10
C VAL A 71 10.83 14.65 0.33
N ALA A 72 10.79 15.84 -0.26
CA ALA A 72 11.85 16.83 -0.14
C ALA A 72 12.01 17.33 1.30
N ASP A 73 10.90 17.73 1.92
CA ASP A 73 10.88 18.28 3.29
C ASP A 73 10.81 17.18 4.36
N ARG A 74 10.66 15.91 3.95
CA ARG A 74 10.41 14.78 4.87
C ARG A 74 9.23 15.01 5.79
N GLY A 75 8.28 15.78 5.29
CA GLY A 75 7.10 16.24 6.00
C GLY A 75 5.85 15.56 5.49
N VAL A 76 4.85 15.60 6.35
CA VAL A 76 3.54 15.02 6.12
C VAL A 76 2.48 16.01 6.51
N ASN A 77 1.48 16.21 5.68
CA ASN A 77 0.28 16.96 6.02
C ASN A 77 -0.73 16.04 6.67
N ILE A 78 -1.24 16.47 7.81
CA ILE A 78 -2.26 15.78 8.58
C ILE A 78 -3.52 16.63 8.56
N GLU A 79 -4.65 16.01 8.36
CA GLU A 79 -5.94 16.66 8.42
C GLU A 79 -6.14 17.35 9.77
N GLY A 80 -6.63 18.61 9.75
CA GLY A 80 -6.79 19.42 10.96
C GLY A 80 -5.58 20.29 11.31
N VAL A 81 -4.39 20.06 10.72
CA VAL A 81 -3.18 20.85 11.00
C VAL A 81 -3.03 21.96 9.96
N LYS A 82 -3.52 23.16 10.31
CA LYS A 82 -3.48 24.35 9.43
C LYS A 82 -2.98 25.56 10.19
N LYS A 83 -2.30 26.45 9.48
CA LYS A 83 -1.94 27.77 9.98
C LYS A 83 -2.58 28.86 9.13
N GLU A 84 -2.88 29.96 9.74
CA GLU A 84 -3.41 31.15 9.06
C GLU A 84 -2.29 32.10 8.66
N LYS A 85 -2.37 32.59 7.43
CA LYS A 85 -1.52 33.68 6.95
C LYS A 85 -2.08 35.02 7.42
N LEU A 86 -1.26 36.06 7.42
CA LEU A 86 -1.67 37.42 7.76
C LEU A 86 -2.88 37.94 6.96
N LYS A 87 -3.12 37.39 5.77
CA LYS A 87 -4.27 37.73 4.91
C LYS A 87 -5.53 36.87 5.17
N GLY A 88 -5.53 36.04 6.22
CA GLY A 88 -6.69 35.20 6.58
C GLY A 88 -6.79 33.87 5.81
N GLU A 89 -5.91 33.59 4.87
CA GLU A 89 -5.88 32.31 4.17
C GLU A 89 -5.29 31.22 5.06
N LYS A 90 -5.91 30.04 5.07
CA LYS A 90 -5.39 28.85 5.76
C LYS A 90 -4.53 28.02 4.83
N PHE A 91 -3.38 27.57 5.31
CA PHE A 91 -2.50 26.68 4.60
C PHE A 91 -2.13 25.46 5.43
N ASP A 92 -1.92 24.34 4.74
CA ASP A 92 -1.54 23.08 5.37
C ASP A 92 -0.06 23.12 5.81
N VAL A 93 0.23 22.63 7.00
CA VAL A 93 1.58 22.62 7.56
C VAL A 93 2.16 21.23 7.48
N TYR A 94 3.40 21.12 6.97
CA TYR A 94 4.13 19.86 6.96
C TYR A 94 4.76 19.59 8.33
N VAL A 95 4.40 18.46 8.93
CA VAL A 95 5.00 17.95 10.16
C VAL A 95 6.05 16.92 9.83
N HIS A 96 7.24 17.02 10.42
CA HIS A 96 8.33 16.08 10.16
C HIS A 96 7.99 14.68 10.71
N THR A 97 8.34 13.63 9.95
CA THR A 97 7.98 12.23 10.25
C THR A 97 8.45 11.73 11.61
N THR A 98 9.51 12.29 12.19
CA THR A 98 9.99 11.94 13.54
C THR A 98 9.08 12.39 14.67
N ASN A 99 8.21 13.36 14.42
CA ASN A 99 7.27 13.92 15.41
C ASN A 99 5.90 13.23 15.38
N ILE A 100 5.76 12.22 14.53
CA ILE A 100 4.49 11.55 14.24
C ILE A 100 4.59 10.08 14.63
N VAL A 101 3.48 9.53 15.14
CA VAL A 101 3.26 8.10 15.37
C VAL A 101 2.08 7.65 14.55
N LEU A 102 2.24 6.56 13.82
CA LEU A 102 1.14 5.91 13.10
C LEU A 102 0.26 5.13 14.08
N THR A 103 -1.02 5.49 14.13
CA THR A 103 -2.06 4.82 14.92
C THR A 103 -2.87 3.86 14.09
N GLY A 104 -3.07 4.18 12.79
CA GLY A 104 -3.75 3.34 11.82
C GLY A 104 -2.99 3.25 10.51
N LEU A 105 -3.07 2.11 9.85
CA LEU A 105 -2.50 1.89 8.52
C LEU A 105 -3.63 1.70 7.52
N ASP A 106 -3.52 2.34 6.36
CA ASP A 106 -4.41 2.08 5.25
C ASP A 106 -4.25 0.65 4.76
N SER A 107 -5.37 -0.06 4.68
CA SER A 107 -5.46 -1.46 4.26
C SER A 107 -5.51 -1.65 2.74
N GLY A 108 -5.61 -0.58 1.96
CA GLY A 108 -5.71 -0.65 0.49
C GLY A 108 -4.47 -1.27 -0.18
N ASP A 109 -3.29 -1.15 0.44
CA ASP A 109 -2.05 -1.70 -0.10
C ASP A 109 -1.72 -3.07 0.50
N LYS A 110 -2.23 -4.13 -0.13
CA LYS A 110 -1.97 -5.53 0.25
C LYS A 110 -0.48 -5.87 0.29
N TRP A 111 0.33 -5.31 -0.63
CA TRP A 111 1.77 -5.55 -0.66
C TRP A 111 2.48 -4.99 0.58
N ARG A 112 2.10 -3.78 1.01
CA ARG A 112 2.63 -3.14 2.23
C ARG A 112 2.30 -3.97 3.47
N ILE A 113 1.05 -4.43 3.58
CA ILE A 113 0.59 -5.25 4.71
C ILE A 113 1.34 -6.58 4.72
N ASN A 114 1.41 -7.31 3.62
CA ASN A 114 2.16 -8.57 3.51
C ASN A 114 3.64 -8.41 3.89
N LYS A 115 4.27 -7.29 3.49
CA LYS A 115 5.65 -6.95 3.87
C LYS A 115 5.78 -6.64 5.36
N LEU A 116 4.79 -6.02 5.97
CA LEU A 116 4.76 -5.74 7.41
C LEU A 116 4.54 -7.03 8.20
N GLU A 117 3.67 -7.93 7.75
CA GLU A 117 3.41 -9.24 8.34
C GLU A 117 4.53 -10.25 8.11
N GLY A 118 5.53 -9.94 7.31
CA GLY A 118 6.64 -10.83 6.99
C GLY A 118 6.31 -11.95 6.01
N LYS A 119 5.13 -11.96 5.42
CA LYS A 119 4.77 -12.89 4.34
C LYS A 119 5.60 -12.57 3.10
N LYS A 120 6.37 -13.53 2.59
CA LYS A 120 7.14 -13.36 1.36
C LYS A 120 6.16 -13.22 0.19
N ALA A 121 6.46 -12.28 -0.72
CA ALA A 121 5.62 -11.98 -1.90
C ALA A 121 5.41 -13.17 -2.87
N THR A 122 6.07 -14.29 -2.64
CA THR A 122 5.93 -15.53 -3.43
C THR A 122 4.57 -16.21 -3.28
N ALA A 123 3.83 -15.98 -2.19
CA ALA A 123 2.49 -16.54 -2.02
C ALA A 123 1.40 -15.79 -2.79
N ALA A 124 1.60 -14.50 -3.08
CA ALA A 124 0.59 -13.69 -3.78
C ALA A 124 0.55 -13.88 -5.30
N ARG A 125 1.49 -14.64 -5.89
CA ARG A 125 1.48 -14.97 -7.33
C ARG A 125 0.81 -16.32 -7.65
N ALA A 126 0.46 -17.10 -6.64
CA ALA A 126 -0.17 -18.42 -6.83
C ALA A 126 -1.71 -18.35 -6.93
N ASP A 127 -2.33 -17.27 -6.40
CA ASP A 127 -3.79 -17.20 -6.31
C ASP A 127 -4.45 -16.39 -7.44
N ASP A 128 -3.65 -15.82 -8.36
CA ASP A 128 -4.16 -15.04 -9.50
C ASP A 128 -3.93 -15.77 -10.84
N LYS A 129 -4.20 -17.09 -10.85
CA LYS A 129 -4.50 -17.77 -12.12
C LYS A 129 -5.98 -17.53 -12.41
N PRO A 130 -6.30 -16.87 -13.53
CA PRO A 130 -7.70 -16.65 -13.88
C PRO A 130 -8.37 -18.02 -14.07
N LYS A 131 -9.49 -18.21 -13.38
CA LYS A 131 -10.44 -19.32 -13.58
C LYS A 131 -11.05 -19.27 -14.99
N THR A 132 -10.24 -19.44 -16.02
CA THR A 132 -10.71 -19.44 -17.40
C THR A 132 -10.75 -20.87 -17.99
N GLU A 133 -10.21 -21.87 -17.29
CA GLU A 133 -10.20 -23.23 -17.81
C GLU A 133 -11.47 -24.03 -17.50
N THR A 134 -12.25 -23.66 -16.47
CA THR A 134 -13.47 -24.40 -16.10
C THR A 134 -14.67 -24.11 -17.01
N LYS A 135 -14.61 -23.08 -17.86
CA LYS A 135 -15.67 -22.79 -18.84
C LYS A 135 -15.50 -23.52 -20.17
N GLN A 136 -14.27 -23.94 -20.50
CA GLN A 136 -14.02 -24.63 -21.77
C GLN A 136 -14.31 -26.15 -21.69
N GLU A 137 -14.22 -26.75 -20.52
CA GLU A 137 -14.60 -28.16 -20.35
C GLU A 137 -16.11 -28.35 -20.34
N LYS A 138 -16.88 -27.49 -19.67
CA LYS A 138 -18.36 -27.54 -19.69
C LYS A 138 -18.95 -27.36 -21.09
N VAL A 139 -18.37 -26.48 -21.92
CA VAL A 139 -18.82 -26.27 -23.31
C VAL A 139 -18.45 -27.44 -24.24
N LYS A 140 -17.43 -28.24 -23.90
CA LYS A 140 -17.08 -29.44 -24.66
C LYS A 140 -17.93 -30.66 -24.28
N GLU A 141 -18.40 -30.75 -23.06
CA GLU A 141 -19.33 -31.79 -22.61
C GLU A 141 -20.74 -31.57 -23.19
N GLU A 142 -21.29 -30.37 -23.12
CA GLU A 142 -22.61 -30.05 -23.73
C GLU A 142 -22.63 -30.28 -25.25
N LYS A 143 -21.50 -30.05 -25.96
CA LYS A 143 -21.42 -30.32 -27.41
C LYS A 143 -21.28 -31.82 -27.76
N LYS A 144 -20.87 -32.67 -26.84
CA LYS A 144 -20.85 -34.11 -27.03
C LYS A 144 -22.22 -34.74 -26.83
N ASP A 145 -22.98 -34.29 -25.87
CA ASP A 145 -24.31 -34.79 -25.57
C ASP A 145 -25.35 -34.39 -26.63
N THR A 146 -25.27 -33.20 -27.20
CA THR A 146 -26.11 -32.79 -28.33
C THR A 146 -25.79 -33.53 -29.62
N LYS A 147 -24.52 -33.93 -29.90
CA LYS A 147 -24.17 -34.76 -31.05
C LYS A 147 -24.63 -36.20 -30.91
N LYS A 148 -24.70 -36.75 -29.69
CA LYS A 148 -25.20 -38.09 -29.42
C LYS A 148 -26.71 -38.17 -29.55
N ALA A 149 -27.44 -37.13 -29.14
CA ALA A 149 -28.90 -37.05 -29.27
C ALA A 149 -29.39 -36.91 -30.74
N ILE A 150 -28.64 -36.20 -31.58
CA ILE A 150 -28.96 -36.06 -33.00
C ILE A 150 -28.71 -37.35 -33.78
N LYS A 151 -27.63 -38.11 -33.42
CA LYS A 151 -27.35 -39.41 -34.07
C LYS A 151 -28.29 -40.53 -33.70
N ALA A 152 -28.98 -40.42 -32.54
CA ALA A 152 -30.01 -41.36 -32.11
C ALA A 152 -31.36 -41.16 -32.79
N LYS A 153 -31.69 -39.89 -33.20
CA LYS A 153 -32.93 -39.59 -33.92
C LYS A 153 -32.91 -39.92 -35.40
N THR A 154 -31.73 -39.87 -36.07
CA THR A 154 -31.59 -40.26 -37.48
C THR A 154 -31.63 -41.78 -37.74
N LYS A 155 -31.33 -42.61 -36.71
CA LYS A 155 -31.40 -44.07 -36.86
C LYS A 155 -32.82 -44.68 -36.59
N LYS A 156 -33.80 -43.86 -36.20
CA LYS A 156 -35.18 -44.31 -35.93
C LYS A 156 -36.16 -43.93 -37.05
N GLY A 157 -35.68 -43.24 -38.09
CA GLY A 157 -36.49 -42.83 -39.23
C GLY A 157 -36.43 -43.76 -40.47
N ASP A 158 -35.50 -44.73 -40.46
CA ASP A 158 -35.25 -45.60 -41.64
C ASP A 158 -35.81 -47.03 -41.50
N ASN A 159 -36.76 -47.26 -40.57
CA ASN A 159 -37.34 -48.58 -40.37
C ASN A 159 -38.90 -48.60 -40.43
N GLU A 160 -39.52 -47.64 -41.09
CA GLU A 160 -40.95 -47.67 -41.43
C GLU A 160 -41.10 -47.23 -42.89
N GLU A 161 -40.82 -48.14 -43.83
CA GLU A 161 -41.41 -48.34 -45.16
C GLU A 161 -41.22 -49.77 -45.59
#